data_1f25348880436ebd3633759f9b879218
#
_entry.id   1f25348880436ebd3633759f9b879218
#
_cell.length_a   1.000
_cell.length_b   1.000
_cell.length_c   1.000
_cell.angle_alpha   90.00
_cell.angle_beta   90.00
_cell.angle_gamma   90.00
#
_symmetry.space_group_name_H-M   'P 1'
#
loop_
_entity.id
_entity.type
_entity.pdbx_description
1 polymer ?
#
loop_
_entity_poly.entity_id
_entity_poly.type
_entity_poly.pdbx_seq_one_letter_code
_entity_poly.pdbx_strand_id
1 'polypeptide(L)'
;MTNILILGLGISGQAVLNFYKKFFKNKNYKINVYDKTILGSEKELELENFKKNQIIFASPGFDINGEILKKAQDLKLKISSDIDLFGELAGLNKNIKIIGITGSNGKSTVTKMVFEMIQACGKKVVMGGNIGTSPLDFLPAPLAQEEGVGANLVFARELEEVFYVLEISSFQMELANNLKPYVGVFLNLSPNHLDRHKTMEIYGGLKQKLLDQSENQVVLEGLRANTRFAPRPLNLSDEKIKTFGLTHGDFYLSPNNFLKYKDKNLISRSDLANPEAHNILNALAALAVIKTLNLDLEKACEVLKIYKPLPHRTELVCEINSVKYIDDSKATTIGATEAALVGANKNIILLLGGQSKGQDFKDLKQSVDHCVKQVFIFGQDKNLIFEGLGHQGVLLNNLKEAVDQAYLLAQPGDIVLLSPACASLDQFKNYEERGACFKNYVQGLAK
;
A
#
# COMPACT_ATOMS: atom_id res chain seq x y z
N MET A 1 -30.72 -1.94 21.87
CA MET A 1 -30.51 -2.25 20.44
C MET A 1 -29.43 -1.33 19.92
N THR A 2 -28.29 -1.85 19.50
CA THR A 2 -27.20 -1.05 18.90
C THR A 2 -27.46 -0.91 17.42
N ASN A 3 -27.42 0.32 16.92
CA ASN A 3 -27.55 0.59 15.50
C ASN A 3 -26.16 0.68 14.86
N ILE A 4 -25.98 0.01 13.74
CA ILE A 4 -24.73 0.03 12.96
C ILE A 4 -25.07 0.60 11.59
N LEU A 5 -24.29 1.56 11.14
CA LEU A 5 -24.35 2.09 9.79
C LEU A 5 -23.01 1.81 9.09
N ILE A 6 -23.05 1.13 7.95
CA ILE A 6 -21.89 0.86 7.11
C ILE A 6 -21.95 1.78 5.88
N LEU A 7 -20.91 2.59 5.69
CA LEU A 7 -20.76 3.52 4.57
C LEU A 7 -19.77 2.93 3.55
N GLY A 8 -20.30 2.45 2.43
CA GLY A 8 -19.58 1.77 1.35
C GLY A 8 -19.41 0.27 1.58
N LEU A 9 -19.81 -0.55 0.59
CA LEU A 9 -19.70 -2.02 0.59
C LEU A 9 -18.52 -2.56 -0.23
N GLY A 10 -17.44 -1.81 -0.34
CA GLY A 10 -16.16 -2.35 -0.81
C GLY A 10 -15.62 -3.43 0.16
N ILE A 11 -14.37 -3.86 -0.03
CA ILE A 11 -13.72 -4.90 0.78
C ILE A 11 -13.90 -4.64 2.28
N SER A 12 -13.60 -3.41 2.74
CA SER A 12 -13.69 -3.02 4.15
C SER A 12 -15.10 -3.10 4.72
N GLY A 13 -16.08 -2.52 4.03
CA GLY A 13 -17.47 -2.53 4.50
C GLY A 13 -18.09 -3.92 4.49
N GLN A 14 -17.76 -4.73 3.48
CA GLN A 14 -18.21 -6.13 3.40
C GLN A 14 -17.60 -6.96 4.53
N ALA A 15 -16.33 -6.75 4.88
CA ALA A 15 -15.69 -7.44 6.00
C ALA A 15 -16.38 -7.11 7.34
N VAL A 16 -16.69 -5.83 7.58
CA VAL A 16 -17.46 -5.42 8.78
C VAL A 16 -18.84 -6.09 8.80
N LEU A 17 -19.57 -6.05 7.68
CA LEU A 17 -20.88 -6.68 7.56
C LEU A 17 -20.82 -8.19 7.86
N ASN A 18 -19.84 -8.87 7.27
CA ASN A 18 -19.62 -10.31 7.46
C ASN A 18 -19.26 -10.63 8.92
N PHE A 19 -18.37 -9.81 9.53
CA PHE A 19 -17.98 -9.96 10.93
C PHE A 19 -19.20 -9.92 11.85
N TYR A 20 -20.05 -8.90 11.73
CA TYR A 20 -21.25 -8.79 12.57
C TYR A 20 -22.27 -9.90 12.28
N LYS A 21 -22.49 -10.25 11.02
CA LYS A 21 -23.38 -11.37 10.65
C LYS A 21 -22.89 -12.72 11.18
N LYS A 22 -21.57 -12.95 11.16
CA LYS A 22 -20.97 -14.22 11.61
C LYS A 22 -21.01 -14.38 13.12
N PHE A 23 -20.65 -13.34 13.87
CA PHE A 23 -20.38 -13.44 15.30
C PHE A 23 -21.51 -12.92 16.19
N PHE A 24 -22.49 -12.21 15.63
CA PHE A 24 -23.55 -11.55 16.43
C PHE A 24 -24.97 -11.90 15.96
N LYS A 25 -25.15 -13.08 15.38
CA LYS A 25 -26.46 -13.53 14.82
C LYS A 25 -27.66 -13.43 15.77
N ASN A 26 -27.42 -13.56 17.09
CA ASN A 26 -28.48 -13.63 18.12
C ASN A 26 -28.59 -12.35 18.96
N LYS A 27 -27.96 -11.25 18.58
CA LYS A 27 -27.96 -10.00 19.36
C LYS A 27 -28.81 -8.92 18.71
N ASN A 28 -29.33 -8.02 19.54
CA ASN A 28 -30.15 -6.86 19.17
C ASN A 28 -29.34 -5.79 18.38
N TYR A 29 -28.79 -6.13 17.21
CA TYR A 29 -28.18 -5.17 16.29
C TYR A 29 -29.11 -4.91 15.12
N LYS A 30 -29.26 -3.65 14.76
CA LYS A 30 -29.82 -3.25 13.46
C LYS A 30 -28.65 -2.75 12.60
N ILE A 31 -28.40 -3.42 11.45
CA ILE A 31 -27.36 -3.05 10.51
C ILE A 31 -28.03 -2.40 9.31
N ASN A 32 -27.67 -1.16 9.05
CA ASN A 32 -28.04 -0.40 7.88
C ASN A 32 -26.82 -0.21 7.00
N VAL A 33 -27.01 -0.14 5.69
CA VAL A 33 -25.90 -0.02 4.73
C VAL A 33 -26.23 1.08 3.74
N TYR A 34 -25.26 1.96 3.51
CA TYR A 34 -25.25 2.88 2.39
C TYR A 34 -24.16 2.50 1.42
N ASP A 35 -24.49 2.33 0.15
CA ASP A 35 -23.54 2.21 -0.95
C ASP A 35 -24.18 2.77 -2.23
N LYS A 36 -23.39 3.49 -3.03
CA LYS A 36 -23.86 4.12 -4.27
C LYS A 36 -24.44 3.11 -5.29
N THR A 37 -24.06 1.84 -5.15
CA THR A 37 -24.54 0.76 -6.03
C THR A 37 -25.85 0.15 -5.56
N ILE A 38 -26.33 0.51 -4.37
CA ILE A 38 -27.58 -0.01 -3.78
C ILE A 38 -28.68 1.04 -3.91
N LEU A 39 -29.64 0.77 -4.80
CA LEU A 39 -30.78 1.66 -5.01
C LEU A 39 -31.58 1.88 -3.72
N GLY A 40 -31.85 3.13 -3.40
CA GLY A 40 -32.64 3.54 -2.22
C GLY A 40 -31.85 3.47 -0.90
N SER A 41 -30.55 3.22 -0.94
CA SER A 41 -29.71 3.27 0.27
C SER A 41 -29.41 4.69 0.74
N GLU A 42 -29.68 5.71 -0.09
CA GLU A 42 -29.46 7.13 0.21
C GLU A 42 -30.24 7.60 1.45
N LYS A 43 -31.41 7.01 1.70
CA LYS A 43 -32.23 7.27 2.90
C LYS A 43 -31.48 7.00 4.21
N GLU A 44 -30.46 6.13 4.18
CA GLU A 44 -29.64 5.83 5.37
C GLU A 44 -28.69 6.98 5.72
N LEU A 45 -28.50 7.95 4.82
CA LEU A 45 -27.73 9.16 5.04
C LEU A 45 -28.57 10.32 5.61
N GLU A 46 -29.89 10.17 5.72
CA GLU A 46 -30.75 11.17 6.31
C GLU A 46 -30.43 11.33 7.80
N LEU A 47 -30.34 12.59 8.26
CA LEU A 47 -29.98 12.90 9.64
C LEU A 47 -30.89 12.29 10.69
N GLU A 48 -32.17 12.16 10.35
CA GLU A 48 -33.21 11.58 11.21
C GLU A 48 -32.91 10.10 11.53
N ASN A 49 -32.11 9.45 10.71
CA ASN A 49 -31.68 8.08 10.89
C ASN A 49 -30.46 7.95 11.81
N PHE A 50 -29.75 9.04 12.10
CA PHE A 50 -28.63 9.03 13.06
C PHE A 50 -29.14 8.96 14.49
N LYS A 51 -29.07 7.77 15.08
CA LYS A 51 -29.59 7.49 16.40
C LYS A 51 -28.50 7.54 17.45
N LYS A 52 -28.89 7.95 18.66
CA LYS A 52 -28.04 7.80 19.85
C LYS A 52 -27.57 6.34 19.97
N ASN A 53 -26.30 6.10 20.28
CA ASN A 53 -25.64 4.78 20.29
C ASN A 53 -25.45 4.12 18.91
N GLN A 54 -25.46 4.88 17.84
CA GLN A 54 -25.10 4.37 16.53
C GLN A 54 -23.57 4.31 16.38
N ILE A 55 -23.11 3.21 15.78
CA ILE A 55 -21.71 3.06 15.35
C ILE A 55 -21.70 3.16 13.83
N ILE A 56 -20.83 4.03 13.31
CA ILE A 56 -20.66 4.24 11.87
C ILE A 56 -19.33 3.62 11.47
N PHE A 57 -19.36 2.69 10.53
CA PHE A 57 -18.16 2.15 9.87
C PHE A 57 -18.04 2.76 8.48
N ALA A 58 -16.98 3.53 8.26
CA ALA A 58 -16.73 4.14 6.97
C ALA A 58 -15.59 3.41 6.24
N SER A 59 -15.86 3.02 4.98
CA SER A 59 -14.83 2.50 4.09
C SER A 59 -13.80 3.59 3.77
N PRO A 60 -12.51 3.26 3.52
CA PRO A 60 -11.45 4.24 3.27
C PRO A 60 -11.71 5.19 2.09
N GLY A 61 -12.53 4.76 1.12
CA GLY A 61 -12.96 5.59 0.00
C GLY A 61 -14.00 6.66 0.35
N PHE A 62 -14.60 6.60 1.55
CA PHE A 62 -15.57 7.58 2.00
C PHE A 62 -14.88 8.84 2.51
N ASP A 63 -15.36 10.03 2.14
CA ASP A 63 -14.71 11.27 2.56
C ASP A 63 -15.02 11.59 4.03
N ILE A 64 -14.01 11.52 4.89
CA ILE A 64 -14.15 11.82 6.33
C ILE A 64 -14.45 13.28 6.60
N ASN A 65 -14.11 14.19 5.68
CA ASN A 65 -14.41 15.62 5.79
C ASN A 65 -15.76 15.96 5.12
N GLY A 66 -16.44 14.96 4.55
CA GLY A 66 -17.75 15.12 3.96
C GLY A 66 -18.83 15.45 4.99
N GLU A 67 -19.91 16.07 4.53
CA GLU A 67 -21.02 16.58 5.37
C GLU A 67 -21.58 15.50 6.32
N ILE A 68 -21.71 14.26 5.85
CA ILE A 68 -22.28 13.14 6.61
C ILE A 68 -21.44 12.79 7.84
N LEU A 69 -20.11 12.63 7.66
CA LEU A 69 -19.24 12.29 8.78
C LEU A 69 -19.00 13.47 9.73
N LYS A 70 -19.00 14.71 9.22
CA LYS A 70 -19.01 15.91 10.09
C LYS A 70 -20.24 15.95 10.99
N LYS A 71 -21.43 15.73 10.43
CA LYS A 71 -22.67 15.64 11.23
C LYS A 71 -22.63 14.53 12.25
N ALA A 72 -22.07 13.36 11.91
CA ALA A 72 -21.89 12.27 12.84
C ALA A 72 -20.93 12.65 13.99
N GLN A 73 -19.87 13.39 13.70
CA GLN A 73 -18.95 13.94 14.71
C GLN A 73 -19.64 14.95 15.63
N ASP A 74 -20.44 15.88 15.09
CA ASP A 74 -21.22 16.86 15.84
C ASP A 74 -22.19 16.17 16.80
N LEU A 75 -22.77 15.05 16.37
CA LEU A 75 -23.64 14.19 17.19
C LEU A 75 -22.87 13.29 18.15
N LYS A 76 -21.53 13.35 18.19
CA LYS A 76 -20.63 12.53 19.02
C LYS A 76 -20.84 11.03 18.82
N LEU A 77 -21.16 10.59 17.59
CA LEU A 77 -21.30 9.19 17.25
C LEU A 77 -19.91 8.54 17.11
N LYS A 78 -19.81 7.25 17.47
CA LYS A 78 -18.57 6.48 17.24
C LYS A 78 -18.41 6.26 15.73
N ILE A 79 -17.33 6.79 15.17
CA ILE A 79 -16.93 6.54 13.77
C ILE A 79 -15.70 5.64 13.79
N SER A 80 -15.70 4.57 13.01
CA SER A 80 -14.67 3.53 12.98
C SER A 80 -14.47 3.03 11.55
N SER A 81 -13.51 2.15 11.34
CA SER A 81 -13.27 1.42 10.09
C SER A 81 -13.03 -0.07 10.38
N ASP A 82 -12.89 -0.88 9.34
CA ASP A 82 -12.51 -2.28 9.50
C ASP A 82 -11.14 -2.45 10.17
N ILE A 83 -10.17 -1.62 9.82
CA ILE A 83 -8.82 -1.62 10.43
C ILE A 83 -8.87 -1.17 11.89
N ASP A 84 -9.70 -0.18 12.21
CA ASP A 84 -9.88 0.31 13.58
C ASP A 84 -10.54 -0.76 14.47
N LEU A 85 -11.60 -1.39 13.96
CA LEU A 85 -12.27 -2.51 14.64
C LEU A 85 -11.32 -3.69 14.82
N PHE A 86 -10.54 -4.04 13.77
CA PHE A 86 -9.52 -5.08 13.88
C PHE A 86 -8.51 -4.77 14.98
N GLY A 87 -8.00 -3.52 15.04
CA GLY A 87 -7.04 -3.10 16.06
C GLY A 87 -7.61 -3.21 17.49
N GLU A 88 -8.87 -2.77 17.68
CA GLU A 88 -9.59 -2.90 18.95
C GLU A 88 -9.68 -4.36 19.41
N LEU A 89 -10.05 -5.26 18.48
CA LEU A 89 -10.24 -6.68 18.76
C LEU A 89 -8.92 -7.44 18.93
N ALA A 90 -7.94 -7.20 18.07
CA ALA A 90 -6.63 -7.82 18.14
C ALA A 90 -5.88 -7.45 19.42
N GLY A 91 -6.07 -6.22 19.91
CA GLY A 91 -5.49 -5.75 21.18
C GLY A 91 -5.95 -6.53 22.42
N LEU A 92 -7.03 -7.32 22.32
CA LEU A 92 -7.50 -8.19 23.39
C LEU A 92 -6.73 -9.53 23.48
N ASN A 93 -5.91 -9.85 22.47
CA ASN A 93 -5.13 -11.09 22.42
C ASN A 93 -3.63 -10.80 22.30
N LYS A 94 -2.88 -11.06 23.37
CA LYS A 94 -1.42 -10.82 23.44
C LYS A 94 -0.59 -11.66 22.47
N ASN A 95 -1.15 -12.75 21.94
CA ASN A 95 -0.47 -13.61 20.96
C ASN A 95 -0.62 -13.10 19.52
N ILE A 96 -1.42 -12.04 19.29
CA ILE A 96 -1.50 -11.37 18.00
C ILE A 96 -0.43 -10.27 17.95
N LYS A 97 0.47 -10.37 16.98
CA LYS A 97 1.45 -9.32 16.66
C LYS A 97 1.14 -8.68 15.32
N ILE A 98 0.84 -7.40 15.35
CA ILE A 98 0.52 -6.62 14.14
C ILE A 98 1.81 -5.96 13.63
N ILE A 99 2.11 -6.13 12.36
CA ILE A 99 3.13 -5.41 11.62
C ILE A 99 2.42 -4.48 10.64
N GLY A 100 2.39 -3.19 10.91
CA GLY A 100 1.77 -2.19 10.06
C GLY A 100 2.79 -1.55 9.12
N ILE A 101 2.57 -1.62 7.81
CA ILE A 101 3.51 -1.12 6.79
C ILE A 101 2.86 0.01 5.99
N THR A 102 3.45 1.21 6.06
CA THR A 102 3.01 2.38 5.32
C THR A 102 4.16 3.04 4.54
N GLY A 103 3.82 3.97 3.66
CA GLY A 103 4.74 4.69 2.79
C GLY A 103 4.01 5.19 1.54
N SER A 104 4.63 6.02 0.74
CA SER A 104 4.09 6.37 -0.58
C SER A 104 4.23 5.18 -1.53
N ASN A 105 5.41 4.59 -1.63
CA ASN A 105 5.76 3.49 -2.51
C ASN A 105 6.32 2.29 -1.72
N GLY A 106 6.38 1.10 -2.34
CA GLY A 106 7.00 -0.10 -1.79
C GLY A 106 6.15 -0.92 -0.81
N LYS A 107 5.05 -0.37 -0.30
CA LYS A 107 4.20 -1.02 0.73
C LYS A 107 3.89 -2.49 0.46
N SER A 108 3.25 -2.79 -0.66
CA SER A 108 2.83 -4.16 -0.98
C SER A 108 4.02 -5.11 -1.15
N THR A 109 5.12 -4.62 -1.70
CA THR A 109 6.37 -5.39 -1.87
C THR A 109 6.93 -5.78 -0.51
N VAL A 110 7.08 -4.80 0.41
CA VAL A 110 7.60 -5.07 1.75
C VAL A 110 6.63 -5.94 2.55
N THR A 111 5.31 -5.71 2.43
CA THR A 111 4.30 -6.55 3.08
C THR A 111 4.44 -8.01 2.65
N LYS A 112 4.59 -8.27 1.35
CA LYS A 112 4.80 -9.63 0.83
C LYS A 112 6.15 -10.21 1.26
N MET A 113 7.25 -9.45 1.19
CA MET A 113 8.56 -9.91 1.65
C MET A 113 8.53 -10.31 3.12
N VAL A 114 7.99 -9.46 4.01
CA VAL A 114 7.88 -9.73 5.44
C VAL A 114 7.00 -10.96 5.70
N PHE A 115 5.87 -11.09 4.99
CA PHE A 115 5.01 -12.26 5.07
C PHE A 115 5.78 -13.55 4.73
N GLU A 116 6.46 -13.60 3.59
CA GLU A 116 7.22 -14.78 3.15
C GLU A 116 8.39 -15.10 4.09
N MET A 117 9.08 -14.07 4.62
CA MET A 117 10.16 -14.25 5.59
C MET A 117 9.67 -14.83 6.93
N ILE A 118 8.54 -14.35 7.45
CA ILE A 118 7.93 -14.87 8.68
C ILE A 118 7.49 -16.32 8.46
N GLN A 119 6.90 -16.62 7.30
CA GLN A 119 6.51 -17.97 6.91
C GLN A 119 7.73 -18.92 6.81
N ALA A 120 8.83 -18.46 6.20
CA ALA A 120 10.09 -19.23 6.12
C ALA A 120 10.71 -19.49 7.50
N CYS A 121 10.46 -18.62 8.48
CA CYS A 121 10.82 -18.84 9.88
C CYS A 121 9.90 -19.86 10.61
N GLY A 122 8.91 -20.46 9.92
CA GLY A 122 7.99 -21.45 10.48
C GLY A 122 6.93 -20.86 11.41
N LYS A 123 6.62 -19.56 11.27
CA LYS A 123 5.61 -18.87 12.11
C LYS A 123 4.27 -18.76 11.41
N LYS A 124 3.19 -18.77 12.18
CA LYS A 124 1.84 -18.51 11.68
C LYS A 124 1.72 -17.04 11.30
N VAL A 125 1.38 -16.76 10.06
CA VAL A 125 1.33 -15.39 9.51
C VAL A 125 0.14 -15.20 8.58
N VAL A 126 -0.45 -14.02 8.64
CA VAL A 126 -1.56 -13.56 7.80
C VAL A 126 -1.16 -12.25 7.12
N MET A 127 -1.53 -12.09 5.85
CA MET A 127 -1.30 -10.87 5.09
C MET A 127 -2.65 -10.23 4.71
N GLY A 128 -2.76 -8.89 4.86
CA GLY A 128 -4.00 -8.19 4.54
C GLY A 128 -3.87 -6.67 4.60
N GLY A 129 -5.00 -5.99 4.77
CA GLY A 129 -5.09 -4.53 4.86
C GLY A 129 -5.50 -3.89 3.53
N ASN A 130 -4.69 -2.94 3.02
CA ASN A 130 -4.94 -2.29 1.73
C ASN A 130 -4.65 -3.18 0.51
N ILE A 131 -4.18 -4.39 0.73
CA ILE A 131 -4.00 -5.45 -0.27
C ILE A 131 -4.73 -6.72 0.17
N GLY A 132 -5.29 -7.45 -0.79
CA GLY A 132 -6.01 -8.69 -0.51
C GLY A 132 -7.32 -8.44 0.23
N THR A 133 -7.49 -9.10 1.36
CA THR A 133 -8.71 -9.08 2.18
C THR A 133 -8.53 -8.24 3.46
N SER A 134 -9.64 -7.88 4.10
CA SER A 134 -9.59 -7.23 5.41
C SER A 134 -9.03 -8.19 6.47
N PRO A 135 -8.18 -7.70 7.40
CA PRO A 135 -7.68 -8.55 8.49
C PRO A 135 -8.79 -9.05 9.42
N LEU A 136 -9.96 -8.42 9.43
CA LEU A 136 -11.14 -8.92 10.17
C LEU A 136 -11.56 -10.33 9.75
N ASP A 137 -11.37 -10.69 8.47
CA ASP A 137 -11.78 -12.00 7.95
C ASP A 137 -10.96 -13.16 8.54
N PHE A 138 -9.79 -12.87 9.09
CA PHE A 138 -8.86 -13.83 9.67
C PHE A 138 -8.86 -13.88 11.20
N LEU A 139 -9.65 -13.02 11.86
CA LEU A 139 -9.76 -13.09 13.30
C LEU A 139 -10.45 -14.40 13.74
N PRO A 140 -9.91 -15.05 14.80
CA PRO A 140 -10.56 -16.22 15.39
C PRO A 140 -11.94 -15.86 15.94
N ALA A 141 -12.80 -16.87 16.10
CA ALA A 141 -14.10 -16.66 16.71
C ALA A 141 -13.96 -16.21 18.17
N PRO A 142 -14.76 -15.24 18.64
CA PRO A 142 -14.80 -14.90 20.06
C PRO A 142 -15.35 -16.07 20.87
N LEU A 143 -14.70 -16.39 22.02
CA LEU A 143 -15.07 -17.50 22.88
C LEU A 143 -16.28 -17.25 23.78
N ALA A 144 -16.51 -16.00 24.16
CA ALA A 144 -17.60 -15.62 25.02
C ALA A 144 -18.25 -14.30 24.58
N GLN A 145 -19.56 -14.23 24.76
CA GLN A 145 -20.36 -13.05 24.49
C GLN A 145 -21.01 -12.63 25.82
N GLU A 146 -20.44 -11.64 26.51
CA GLU A 146 -21.19 -10.91 27.55
C GLU A 146 -21.95 -9.73 26.94
N GLU A 147 -23.09 -9.38 27.55
CA GLU A 147 -23.98 -8.35 27.04
C GLU A 147 -23.35 -6.94 27.17
N GLY A 148 -23.20 -6.27 26.03
CA GLY A 148 -22.73 -4.87 25.96
C GLY A 148 -21.81 -4.60 24.78
N VAL A 149 -21.97 -3.45 24.13
CA VAL A 149 -21.06 -2.98 23.07
C VAL A 149 -19.73 -2.60 23.74
N GLY A 150 -18.66 -3.30 23.43
CA GLY A 150 -17.32 -3.04 23.97
C GLY A 150 -16.95 -3.82 25.24
N ALA A 151 -17.87 -4.58 25.85
CA ALA A 151 -17.57 -5.39 27.02
C ALA A 151 -17.29 -6.85 26.63
N ASN A 152 -16.07 -7.28 26.90
CA ASN A 152 -15.64 -8.68 27.05
C ASN A 152 -15.81 -9.65 25.89
N LEU A 153 -15.41 -9.25 24.67
CA LEU A 153 -15.08 -10.24 23.63
C LEU A 153 -13.78 -10.94 24.03
N VAL A 154 -13.87 -12.15 24.58
CA VAL A 154 -12.72 -13.01 24.81
C VAL A 154 -12.56 -13.87 23.56
N PHE A 155 -11.52 -13.61 22.80
CA PHE A 155 -11.15 -14.52 21.69
C PHE A 155 -10.58 -15.81 22.25
N ALA A 156 -10.77 -16.91 21.51
CA ALA A 156 -10.03 -18.12 21.73
C ALA A 156 -8.56 -17.75 21.87
N ARG A 157 -7.94 -18.03 23.02
CA ARG A 157 -6.50 -17.87 23.16
C ARG A 157 -5.88 -18.78 22.11
N GLU A 158 -5.40 -18.19 21.02
CA GLU A 158 -4.46 -18.93 20.19
C GLU A 158 -3.28 -19.30 21.09
N LEU A 159 -2.98 -20.57 21.19
CA LEU A 159 -1.86 -21.06 22.01
C LEU A 159 -0.52 -20.63 21.40
N GLU A 160 -0.52 -20.28 20.11
CA GLU A 160 0.63 -19.88 19.33
C GLU A 160 0.55 -18.40 18.93
N GLU A 161 1.72 -17.78 18.78
CA GLU A 161 1.86 -16.41 18.28
C GLU A 161 1.49 -16.34 16.81
N VAL A 162 0.63 -15.36 16.44
CA VAL A 162 0.19 -15.11 15.07
C VAL A 162 0.58 -13.71 14.65
N PHE A 163 1.23 -13.60 13.50
CA PHE A 163 1.67 -12.35 12.92
C PHE A 163 0.68 -11.89 11.86
N TYR A 164 0.23 -10.62 11.96
CA TYR A 164 -0.60 -9.95 10.95
C TYR A 164 0.23 -8.90 10.25
N VAL A 165 0.64 -9.17 9.02
CA VAL A 165 1.41 -8.23 8.19
C VAL A 165 0.44 -7.44 7.33
N LEU A 166 0.26 -6.16 7.67
CA LEU A 166 -0.78 -5.31 7.11
C LEU A 166 -0.19 -4.18 6.29
N GLU A 167 -0.57 -4.10 5.02
CA GLU A 167 -0.40 -2.87 4.25
C GLU A 167 -1.41 -1.84 4.73
N ILE A 168 -0.94 -0.67 5.16
CA ILE A 168 -1.81 0.41 5.66
C ILE A 168 -1.66 1.66 4.79
N SER A 169 -2.78 2.08 4.19
CA SER A 169 -2.87 3.32 3.42
C SER A 169 -3.08 4.54 4.33
N SER A 170 -2.80 5.75 3.79
CA SER A 170 -3.14 7.00 4.49
C SER A 170 -4.64 7.15 4.73
N PHE A 171 -5.48 6.68 3.82
CA PHE A 171 -6.94 6.71 3.97
C PHE A 171 -7.43 5.84 5.12
N GLN A 172 -6.85 4.65 5.30
CA GLN A 172 -7.16 3.80 6.44
C GLN A 172 -6.71 4.44 7.75
N MET A 173 -5.56 5.14 7.76
CA MET A 173 -5.07 5.84 8.96
C MET A 173 -5.95 7.02 9.41
N GLU A 174 -6.80 7.57 8.55
CA GLU A 174 -7.75 8.61 8.95
C GLU A 174 -8.62 8.16 10.13
N LEU A 175 -9.07 6.90 10.12
CA LEU A 175 -9.96 6.33 11.14
C LEU A 175 -9.32 5.23 12.01
N ALA A 176 -8.08 4.83 11.78
CA ALA A 176 -7.39 3.81 12.57
C ALA A 176 -6.83 4.38 13.88
N ASN A 177 -7.67 4.54 14.89
CA ASN A 177 -7.31 5.09 16.20
C ASN A 177 -6.92 4.00 17.21
N ASN A 178 -7.46 2.79 17.04
CA ASN A 178 -7.24 1.65 17.93
C ASN A 178 -6.21 0.64 17.41
N LEU A 179 -5.62 0.88 16.23
CA LEU A 179 -4.56 0.05 15.71
C LEU A 179 -3.28 0.27 16.53
N LYS A 180 -2.79 -0.80 17.17
CA LYS A 180 -1.58 -0.78 18.00
C LYS A 180 -0.58 -1.79 17.46
N PRO A 181 0.20 -1.46 16.42
CA PRO A 181 1.17 -2.39 15.85
C PRO A 181 2.29 -2.72 16.85
N TYR A 182 2.71 -3.98 16.85
CA TYR A 182 3.95 -4.37 17.50
C TYR A 182 5.16 -3.78 16.75
N VAL A 183 5.07 -3.71 15.39
CA VAL A 183 6.05 -3.02 14.55
C VAL A 183 5.34 -2.11 13.56
N GLY A 184 5.67 -0.81 13.57
CA GLY A 184 5.28 0.16 12.56
C GLY A 184 6.41 0.42 11.59
N VAL A 185 6.11 0.38 10.29
CA VAL A 185 7.10 0.58 9.22
C VAL A 185 6.72 1.79 8.38
N PHE A 186 7.63 2.76 8.22
CA PHE A 186 7.47 3.91 7.33
C PHE A 186 8.56 3.91 6.26
N LEU A 187 8.19 3.53 5.04
CA LEU A 187 9.13 3.23 3.97
C LEU A 187 9.69 4.49 3.30
N ASN A 188 8.84 5.44 2.94
CA ASN A 188 9.19 6.66 2.22
C ASN A 188 8.01 7.62 2.16
N LEU A 189 8.29 8.88 1.82
CA LEU A 189 7.30 9.93 1.65
C LEU A 189 7.59 10.71 0.36
N SER A 190 6.66 10.67 -0.58
CA SER A 190 6.65 11.47 -1.80
C SER A 190 5.23 11.95 -2.10
N PRO A 191 5.02 13.04 -2.85
CA PRO A 191 3.71 13.58 -3.16
C PRO A 191 2.76 12.53 -3.73
N ASN A 192 1.59 12.40 -3.11
CA ASN A 192 0.52 11.50 -3.55
C ASN A 192 -0.78 11.85 -2.81
N HIS A 193 -1.95 11.66 -3.47
CA HIS A 193 -3.27 11.88 -2.90
C HIS A 193 -3.49 13.28 -2.31
N LEU A 194 -2.85 14.32 -2.89
CA LEU A 194 -3.02 15.71 -2.45
C LEU A 194 -4.38 16.29 -2.80
N ASP A 195 -5.08 15.68 -3.75
CA ASP A 195 -6.50 15.91 -4.02
C ASP A 195 -7.37 15.70 -2.76
N ARG A 196 -7.05 14.67 -1.95
CA ARG A 196 -7.73 14.34 -0.69
C ARG A 196 -7.10 15.01 0.53
N HIS A 197 -5.81 14.83 0.73
CA HIS A 197 -5.12 15.26 1.96
C HIS A 197 -4.73 16.73 1.96
N LYS A 198 -4.81 17.42 0.81
CA LYS A 198 -4.53 18.85 0.58
C LYS A 198 -3.06 19.22 0.73
N THR A 199 -2.35 18.74 1.76
CA THR A 199 -0.93 19.08 1.99
C THR A 199 -0.09 17.84 2.32
N MET A 200 1.23 17.96 2.11
CA MET A 200 2.19 16.92 2.47
C MET A 200 2.27 16.69 3.98
N GLU A 201 2.03 17.74 4.77
CA GLU A 201 2.00 17.67 6.23
C GLU A 201 0.89 16.74 6.71
N ILE A 202 -0.33 16.89 6.18
CA ILE A 202 -1.47 16.02 6.53
C ILE A 202 -1.19 14.60 6.05
N TYR A 203 -0.72 14.43 4.80
CA TYR A 203 -0.42 13.13 4.24
C TYR A 203 0.68 12.39 5.02
N GLY A 204 1.78 13.08 5.34
CA GLY A 204 2.89 12.55 6.14
C GLY A 204 2.48 12.27 7.57
N GLY A 205 1.69 13.17 8.19
CA GLY A 205 1.16 13.02 9.55
C GLY A 205 0.31 11.77 9.74
N LEU A 206 -0.53 11.42 8.74
CA LEU A 206 -1.30 10.16 8.76
C LEU A 206 -0.41 8.92 8.74
N LYS A 207 0.72 8.95 8.02
CA LYS A 207 1.68 7.84 8.04
C LYS A 207 2.48 7.80 9.34
N GLN A 208 2.84 8.97 9.87
CA GLN A 208 3.51 9.09 11.15
C GLN A 208 2.63 8.55 12.29
N LYS A 209 1.30 8.76 12.24
CA LYS A 209 0.34 8.22 13.21
C LYS A 209 0.48 6.70 13.38
N LEU A 210 0.80 5.94 12.31
CA LEU A 210 1.05 4.50 12.42
C LEU A 210 2.27 4.21 13.31
N LEU A 211 3.36 4.96 13.13
CA LEU A 211 4.55 4.82 13.98
C LEU A 211 4.26 5.20 15.43
N ASP A 212 3.52 6.30 15.64
CA ASP A 212 3.18 6.81 16.97
C ASP A 212 2.34 5.83 17.78
N GLN A 213 1.57 4.97 17.10
CA GLN A 213 0.77 3.92 17.71
C GLN A 213 1.54 2.60 17.91
N SER A 214 2.78 2.49 17.42
CA SER A 214 3.55 1.26 17.39
C SER A 214 4.51 1.12 18.56
N GLU A 215 4.72 -0.11 19.05
CA GLU A 215 5.68 -0.41 20.11
C GLU A 215 7.13 -0.32 19.63
N ASN A 216 7.40 -0.74 18.39
CA ASN A 216 8.69 -0.68 17.72
C ASN A 216 8.54 -0.03 16.36
N GLN A 217 9.60 0.60 15.85
CA GLN A 217 9.58 1.35 14.59
C GLN A 217 10.69 0.90 13.64
N VAL A 218 10.35 0.83 12.35
CA VAL A 218 11.31 0.65 11.25
C VAL A 218 11.11 1.80 10.27
N VAL A 219 12.14 2.61 10.10
CA VAL A 219 12.04 3.87 9.33
C VAL A 219 13.21 4.07 8.37
N LEU A 220 12.93 4.66 7.21
CA LEU A 220 13.99 5.13 6.31
C LEU A 220 14.82 6.22 7.01
N GLU A 221 16.14 6.10 6.96
CA GLU A 221 17.08 6.98 7.70
C GLU A 221 16.83 8.47 7.45
N GLY A 222 16.60 8.86 6.20
CA GLY A 222 16.31 10.26 5.85
C GLY A 222 14.96 10.79 6.38
N LEU A 223 14.02 9.93 6.74
CA LEU A 223 12.73 10.34 7.35
C LEU A 223 12.88 10.62 8.84
N ARG A 224 13.78 9.92 9.54
CA ARG A 224 14.07 10.18 10.96
C ARG A 224 14.55 11.60 11.21
N ALA A 225 15.36 12.13 10.30
CA ALA A 225 15.96 13.45 10.41
C ALA A 225 15.05 14.61 9.99
N ASN A 226 13.98 14.34 9.24
CA ASN A 226 13.14 15.37 8.64
C ASN A 226 11.96 15.77 9.54
N THR A 227 12.26 16.60 10.55
CA THR A 227 11.30 17.08 11.58
C THR A 227 10.12 17.91 11.02
N ARG A 228 10.14 18.31 9.75
CA ARG A 228 9.03 19.09 9.13
C ARG A 228 7.76 18.23 8.93
N PHE A 229 7.91 16.91 8.77
CA PHE A 229 6.80 16.00 8.50
C PHE A 229 6.57 14.98 9.64
N ALA A 230 7.47 14.93 10.61
CA ALA A 230 7.35 14.10 11.80
C ALA A 230 7.01 15.00 13.00
N PRO A 231 5.76 14.97 13.52
CA PRO A 231 5.51 15.55 14.81
C PRO A 231 6.26 14.73 15.86
N ARG A 232 7.30 15.30 16.43
CA ARG A 232 8.15 14.86 17.53
C ARG A 232 8.62 13.39 17.49
N PRO A 233 9.91 13.11 17.64
CA PRO A 233 10.35 11.75 17.93
C PRO A 233 9.60 11.30 19.18
N LEU A 234 8.92 10.15 19.09
CA LEU A 234 8.42 9.48 20.27
C LEU A 234 9.60 9.29 21.22
N ASN A 235 9.36 9.42 22.53
CA ASN A 235 10.30 9.07 23.59
C ASN A 235 10.57 7.53 23.61
N LEU A 236 10.72 6.90 22.45
CA LEU A 236 11.15 5.51 22.37
C LEU A 236 12.67 5.48 22.50
N SER A 237 13.15 4.51 23.27
CA SER A 237 14.59 4.23 23.34
C SER A 237 15.11 3.85 21.95
N ASP A 238 16.35 4.18 21.63
CA ASP A 238 16.99 3.86 20.32
C ASP A 238 16.94 2.35 20.00
N GLU A 239 16.85 1.50 21.00
CA GLU A 239 16.69 0.05 20.83
C GLU A 239 15.38 -0.36 20.13
N LYS A 240 14.33 0.45 20.31
CA LYS A 240 13.01 0.21 19.70
C LYS A 240 12.88 0.74 18.28
N ILE A 241 13.85 1.51 17.82
CA ILE A 241 13.88 2.07 16.47
C ILE A 241 14.98 1.38 15.68
N LYS A 242 14.64 0.87 14.50
CA LYS A 242 15.59 0.40 13.49
C LYS A 242 15.51 1.28 12.26
N THR A 243 16.66 1.65 11.73
CA THR A 243 16.74 2.46 10.52
C THR A 243 17.25 1.63 9.35
N PHE A 244 16.83 2.01 8.14
CA PHE A 244 17.33 1.41 6.91
C PHE A 244 17.56 2.48 5.85
N GLY A 245 18.53 2.25 4.95
CA GLY A 245 18.86 3.16 3.87
C GLY A 245 19.86 2.56 2.89
N LEU A 246 20.07 3.20 1.72
CA LEU A 246 21.03 2.67 0.75
C LEU A 246 22.47 2.79 1.24
N THR A 247 22.82 3.86 1.94
CA THR A 247 24.20 4.15 2.34
C THR A 247 24.41 4.21 3.85
N HIS A 248 23.34 4.45 4.61
CA HIS A 248 23.36 4.66 6.05
C HIS A 248 22.14 4.02 6.72
N GLY A 249 22.23 3.79 8.02
CA GLY A 249 21.20 3.18 8.85
C GLY A 249 21.71 1.93 9.57
N ASP A 250 20.86 1.31 10.41
CA ASP A 250 21.17 0.01 11.00
C ASP A 250 21.27 -1.08 9.92
N PHE A 251 20.41 -0.96 8.89
CA PHE A 251 20.39 -1.82 7.70
C PHE A 251 20.74 -1.00 6.47
N TYR A 252 21.80 -1.35 5.75
CA TYR A 252 22.25 -0.60 4.59
C TYR A 252 22.98 -1.47 3.56
N LEU A 253 23.16 -0.92 2.34
CA LEU A 253 24.01 -1.52 1.30
C LEU A 253 25.44 -0.98 1.45
N SER A 254 26.38 -1.88 1.68
CA SER A 254 27.80 -1.48 1.77
C SER A 254 28.41 -1.17 0.39
N PRO A 255 29.53 -0.41 0.32
CA PRO A 255 30.26 -0.19 -0.93
C PRO A 255 30.70 -1.48 -1.63
N ASN A 256 30.90 -2.56 -0.87
CA ASN A 256 31.24 -3.89 -1.39
C ASN A 256 30.01 -4.71 -1.81
N ASN A 257 28.86 -4.08 -2.03
CA ASN A 257 27.61 -4.70 -2.49
C ASN A 257 27.04 -5.79 -1.57
N PHE A 258 27.20 -5.67 -0.25
CA PHE A 258 26.51 -6.51 0.73
C PHE A 258 25.42 -5.72 1.43
N LEU A 259 24.23 -6.31 1.57
CA LEU A 259 23.24 -5.85 2.53
C LEU A 259 23.75 -6.21 3.93
N LYS A 260 23.80 -5.22 4.81
CA LYS A 260 24.38 -5.34 6.15
C LYS A 260 23.38 -4.98 7.24
N TYR A 261 23.55 -5.59 8.39
CA TYR A 261 23.02 -5.11 9.67
C TYR A 261 24.20 -4.69 10.54
N LYS A 262 24.33 -3.38 10.77
CA LYS A 262 25.54 -2.81 11.43
C LYS A 262 26.80 -3.32 10.71
N ASP A 263 27.69 -4.00 11.44
CA ASP A 263 28.94 -4.52 10.87
C ASP A 263 28.82 -5.91 10.23
N LYS A 264 27.68 -6.62 10.44
CA LYS A 264 27.49 -7.99 9.93
C LYS A 264 27.00 -7.95 8.48
N ASN A 265 27.71 -8.64 7.57
CA ASN A 265 27.20 -8.93 6.23
C ASN A 265 26.06 -9.94 6.33
N LEU A 266 24.95 -9.69 5.62
CA LEU A 266 23.77 -10.58 5.58
C LEU A 266 23.68 -11.33 4.26
N ILE A 267 23.67 -10.62 3.13
CA ILE A 267 23.52 -11.20 1.80
C ILE A 267 24.21 -10.30 0.76
N SER A 268 24.83 -10.91 -0.27
CA SER A 268 25.37 -10.15 -1.40
C SER A 268 24.25 -9.62 -2.29
N ARG A 269 24.43 -8.44 -2.84
CA ARG A 269 23.53 -7.86 -3.84
C ARG A 269 23.36 -8.79 -5.06
N SER A 270 24.44 -9.48 -5.47
CA SER A 270 24.42 -10.43 -6.59
C SER A 270 23.53 -11.64 -6.37
N ASP A 271 23.27 -11.98 -5.11
CA ASP A 271 22.44 -13.15 -4.75
C ASP A 271 20.94 -12.81 -4.64
N LEU A 272 20.60 -11.52 -4.74
CA LEU A 272 19.21 -11.08 -4.73
C LEU A 272 18.52 -11.42 -6.05
N ALA A 273 17.31 -11.94 -5.99
CA ALA A 273 16.49 -12.15 -7.18
C ALA A 273 16.14 -10.83 -7.92
N ASN A 274 16.12 -9.70 -7.17
CA ASN A 274 15.76 -8.38 -7.69
C ASN A 274 16.72 -7.32 -7.12
N PRO A 275 17.89 -7.11 -7.77
CA PRO A 275 18.98 -6.29 -7.22
C PRO A 275 18.89 -4.78 -7.53
N GLU A 276 17.75 -4.28 -8.00
CA GLU A 276 17.52 -2.86 -8.28
C GLU A 276 17.44 -2.05 -6.97
N ALA A 277 17.88 -0.79 -7.02
CA ALA A 277 18.03 0.07 -5.83
C ALA A 277 16.75 0.17 -4.97
N HIS A 278 15.58 0.32 -5.59
CA HIS A 278 14.31 0.39 -4.87
C HIS A 278 13.92 -0.96 -4.21
N ASN A 279 14.27 -2.10 -4.84
CA ASN A 279 14.06 -3.42 -4.25
C ASN A 279 15.05 -3.71 -3.12
N ILE A 280 16.28 -3.19 -3.21
CA ILE A 280 17.25 -3.24 -2.11
C ILE A 280 16.70 -2.50 -0.89
N LEU A 281 16.16 -1.29 -1.05
CA LEU A 281 15.51 -0.55 0.05
C LEU A 281 14.35 -1.34 0.67
N ASN A 282 13.50 -1.96 -0.15
CA ASN A 282 12.41 -2.80 0.32
C ASN A 282 12.93 -4.02 1.10
N ALA A 283 14.00 -4.66 0.62
CA ALA A 283 14.63 -5.80 1.29
C ALA A 283 15.25 -5.40 2.64
N LEU A 284 15.95 -4.26 2.70
CA LEU A 284 16.52 -3.74 3.95
C LEU A 284 15.43 -3.43 4.99
N ALA A 285 14.31 -2.81 4.56
CA ALA A 285 13.16 -2.59 5.43
C ALA A 285 12.57 -3.91 5.95
N ALA A 286 12.40 -4.91 5.09
CA ALA A 286 11.87 -6.23 5.47
C ALA A 286 12.81 -6.94 6.47
N LEU A 287 14.12 -6.93 6.22
CA LEU A 287 15.12 -7.50 7.14
C LEU A 287 15.12 -6.79 8.50
N ALA A 288 14.92 -5.46 8.52
CA ALA A 288 14.79 -4.70 9.75
C ALA A 288 13.57 -5.12 10.57
N VAL A 289 12.43 -5.40 9.92
CA VAL A 289 11.24 -5.97 10.57
C VAL A 289 11.56 -7.34 11.18
N ILE A 290 12.15 -8.25 10.40
CA ILE A 290 12.50 -9.61 10.88
C ILE A 290 13.43 -9.54 12.09
N LYS A 291 14.41 -8.64 12.09
CA LYS A 291 15.30 -8.41 13.24
C LYS A 291 14.54 -7.89 14.45
N THR A 292 13.61 -6.96 14.26
CA THR A 292 12.77 -6.40 15.33
C THR A 292 11.86 -7.47 15.96
N LEU A 293 11.42 -8.44 15.16
CA LEU A 293 10.64 -9.60 15.62
C LEU A 293 11.50 -10.69 16.28
N ASN A 294 12.83 -10.51 16.34
CA ASN A 294 13.79 -11.53 16.81
C ASN A 294 13.68 -12.87 16.07
N LEU A 295 13.37 -12.81 14.77
CA LEU A 295 13.34 -13.98 13.89
C LEU A 295 14.67 -14.18 13.17
N ASP A 296 14.82 -15.35 12.52
CA ASP A 296 16.03 -15.79 11.86
C ASP A 296 16.31 -15.00 10.58
N LEU A 297 17.37 -14.17 10.59
CA LEU A 297 17.78 -13.37 9.44
C LEU A 297 18.38 -14.21 8.30
N GLU A 298 18.96 -15.38 8.59
CA GLU A 298 19.53 -16.23 7.54
C GLU A 298 18.41 -16.84 6.70
N LYS A 299 17.36 -17.35 7.33
CA LYS A 299 16.14 -17.79 6.63
C LYS A 299 15.47 -16.66 5.84
N ALA A 300 15.44 -15.45 6.38
CA ALA A 300 14.91 -14.29 5.68
C ALA A 300 15.74 -13.94 4.43
N CYS A 301 17.06 -14.06 4.50
CA CYS A 301 17.96 -13.84 3.35
C CYS A 301 17.73 -14.89 2.25
N GLU A 302 17.46 -16.15 2.60
CA GLU A 302 17.14 -17.19 1.60
C GLU A 302 15.86 -16.84 0.81
N VAL A 303 14.86 -16.24 1.46
CA VAL A 303 13.66 -15.73 0.75
C VAL A 303 14.04 -14.70 -0.30
N LEU A 304 14.96 -13.78 -0.01
CA LEU A 304 15.37 -12.73 -0.95
C LEU A 304 16.05 -13.26 -2.21
N LYS A 305 16.70 -14.43 -2.14
CA LYS A 305 17.33 -15.08 -3.30
C LYS A 305 16.34 -15.58 -4.33
N ILE A 306 15.12 -15.91 -3.89
CA ILE A 306 14.07 -16.50 -4.73
C ILE A 306 12.80 -15.64 -4.82
N TYR A 307 12.81 -14.45 -4.21
CA TYR A 307 11.64 -13.58 -4.13
C TYR A 307 11.11 -13.21 -5.52
N LYS A 308 9.84 -13.49 -5.73
CA LYS A 308 9.12 -13.06 -6.95
C LYS A 308 8.26 -11.85 -6.63
N PRO A 309 8.44 -10.73 -7.35
CA PRO A 309 7.58 -9.56 -7.19
C PRO A 309 6.10 -9.89 -7.34
N LEU A 310 5.26 -8.99 -6.82
CA LEU A 310 3.83 -9.05 -7.12
C LEU A 310 3.61 -8.79 -8.61
N PRO A 311 2.57 -9.38 -9.22
CA PRO A 311 2.20 -9.09 -10.61
C PRO A 311 2.08 -7.58 -10.84
N HIS A 312 2.36 -7.15 -12.06
CA HIS A 312 2.27 -5.74 -12.48
C HIS A 312 3.21 -4.78 -11.74
N ARG A 313 4.36 -5.27 -11.23
CA ARG A 313 5.41 -4.48 -10.60
C ARG A 313 6.75 -4.78 -11.26
N THR A 314 7.13 -3.97 -12.22
CA THR A 314 8.35 -4.12 -13.04
C THR A 314 8.50 -5.57 -13.53
N GLU A 315 7.38 -6.19 -13.91
CA GLU A 315 7.29 -7.59 -14.31
C GLU A 315 7.70 -7.75 -15.77
N LEU A 316 8.74 -8.55 -16.06
CA LEU A 316 9.08 -8.90 -17.42
C LEU A 316 7.97 -9.79 -18.02
N VAL A 317 7.29 -9.28 -19.04
CA VAL A 317 6.23 -10.00 -19.75
C VAL A 317 6.83 -10.97 -20.76
N CYS A 318 7.69 -10.47 -21.64
CA CYS A 318 8.42 -11.24 -22.62
C CYS A 318 9.54 -10.40 -23.27
N GLU A 319 10.32 -11.05 -24.13
CA GLU A 319 11.29 -10.40 -25.00
C GLU A 319 10.93 -10.76 -26.47
N ILE A 320 10.78 -9.73 -27.32
CA ILE A 320 10.46 -9.88 -28.76
C ILE A 320 11.55 -9.14 -29.53
N ASN A 321 12.26 -9.81 -30.43
CA ASN A 321 13.33 -9.23 -31.23
C ASN A 321 14.40 -8.49 -30.39
N SER A 322 14.78 -9.06 -29.25
CA SER A 322 15.69 -8.45 -28.27
C SER A 322 15.20 -7.13 -27.68
N VAL A 323 13.89 -6.89 -27.69
CA VAL A 323 13.19 -5.80 -26.98
C VAL A 323 12.46 -6.39 -25.79
N LYS A 324 12.73 -5.87 -24.59
CA LYS A 324 12.05 -6.30 -23.35
C LYS A 324 10.77 -5.52 -23.14
N TYR A 325 9.68 -6.22 -22.84
CA TYR A 325 8.38 -5.63 -22.47
C TYR A 325 8.15 -5.83 -20.98
N ILE A 326 8.03 -4.71 -20.25
CA ILE A 326 7.93 -4.70 -18.78
C ILE A 326 6.60 -4.08 -18.36
N ASP A 327 5.87 -4.82 -17.53
CA ASP A 327 4.60 -4.40 -16.93
C ASP A 327 4.84 -3.86 -15.51
N ASP A 328 4.69 -2.56 -15.36
CA ASP A 328 4.70 -1.85 -14.08
C ASP A 328 3.39 -1.05 -13.90
N SER A 329 2.27 -1.65 -14.30
CA SER A 329 0.94 -1.03 -14.26
C SER A 329 0.56 -0.53 -12.85
N LYS A 330 1.15 -1.09 -11.79
CA LYS A 330 0.96 -0.64 -10.41
C LYS A 330 1.61 0.71 -10.11
N ALA A 331 2.53 1.21 -10.92
CA ALA A 331 3.10 2.56 -10.81
C ALA A 331 2.05 3.62 -11.14
N THR A 332 1.20 3.94 -10.19
CA THR A 332 0.09 4.91 -10.32
C THR A 332 0.46 6.30 -9.80
N THR A 333 1.75 6.56 -9.59
CA THR A 333 2.30 7.84 -9.11
C THR A 333 3.60 8.16 -9.83
N ILE A 334 3.91 9.45 -9.94
CA ILE A 334 5.18 9.94 -10.51
C ILE A 334 6.37 9.27 -9.81
N GLY A 335 6.44 9.30 -8.48
CA GLY A 335 7.56 8.71 -7.74
C GLY A 335 7.71 7.19 -7.91
N ALA A 336 6.63 6.45 -8.28
CA ALA A 336 6.76 5.04 -8.62
C ALA A 336 7.39 4.85 -10.00
N THR A 337 6.98 5.66 -10.98
CA THR A 337 7.56 5.66 -12.33
C THR A 337 9.02 6.13 -12.30
N GLU A 338 9.36 7.16 -11.53
CA GLU A 338 10.75 7.57 -11.31
C GLU A 338 11.61 6.43 -10.76
N ALA A 339 11.09 5.70 -9.77
CA ALA A 339 11.80 4.54 -9.20
C ALA A 339 12.06 3.44 -10.24
N ALA A 340 11.16 3.24 -11.20
CA ALA A 340 11.34 2.30 -12.31
C ALA A 340 12.36 2.79 -13.34
N LEU A 341 12.57 4.12 -13.46
CA LEU A 341 13.54 4.73 -14.38
C LEU A 341 14.96 4.81 -13.79
N VAL A 342 15.13 4.67 -12.46
CA VAL A 342 16.44 4.78 -11.80
C VAL A 342 17.40 3.72 -12.32
N GLY A 343 18.57 4.16 -12.80
CA GLY A 343 19.63 3.27 -13.31
C GLY A 343 19.43 2.77 -14.73
N ALA A 344 18.37 3.23 -15.43
CA ALA A 344 18.19 2.94 -16.84
C ALA A 344 19.09 3.83 -17.73
N ASN A 345 19.60 3.24 -18.80
CA ASN A 345 20.25 3.97 -19.89
C ASN A 345 19.14 4.50 -20.85
N LYS A 346 19.46 5.45 -21.73
CA LYS A 346 18.52 6.10 -22.64
C LYS A 346 17.95 5.14 -23.73
N ASN A 347 17.40 4.03 -23.30
CA ASN A 347 16.80 2.98 -24.15
C ASN A 347 15.37 2.61 -23.74
N ILE A 348 14.70 3.42 -22.90
CA ILE A 348 13.33 3.16 -22.49
C ILE A 348 12.34 3.83 -23.45
N ILE A 349 11.36 3.07 -23.91
CA ILE A 349 10.13 3.55 -24.53
C ILE A 349 9.06 3.49 -23.44
N LEU A 350 8.65 4.65 -22.92
CA LEU A 350 7.78 4.77 -21.75
C LEU A 350 6.32 4.96 -22.16
N LEU A 351 5.43 4.15 -21.60
CA LEU A 351 3.98 4.27 -21.76
C LEU A 351 3.41 4.92 -20.49
N LEU A 352 3.00 6.20 -20.62
CA LEU A 352 2.41 7.03 -19.56
C LEU A 352 0.91 7.23 -19.80
N GLY A 353 0.12 7.31 -18.73
CA GLY A 353 -1.26 7.75 -18.88
C GLY A 353 -2.30 7.14 -17.98
N GLY A 354 -3.48 7.79 -18.00
CA GLY A 354 -4.61 7.50 -17.15
C GLY A 354 -5.12 8.75 -16.44
N GLN A 355 -5.52 8.61 -15.17
CA GLN A 355 -6.06 9.67 -14.31
C GLN A 355 -5.01 10.15 -13.30
N SER A 356 -4.64 11.43 -13.32
CA SER A 356 -3.44 12.02 -12.70
C SER A 356 -3.49 12.17 -11.17
N LYS A 357 -4.66 12.23 -10.56
CA LYS A 357 -4.83 12.46 -9.11
C LYS A 357 -4.20 13.76 -8.59
N GLY A 358 -4.12 14.81 -9.41
CA GLY A 358 -3.59 16.11 -9.00
C GLY A 358 -2.07 16.18 -8.85
N GLN A 359 -1.30 15.26 -9.45
CA GLN A 359 0.15 15.30 -9.48
C GLN A 359 0.68 16.31 -10.50
N ASP A 360 1.83 16.95 -10.25
CA ASP A 360 2.53 17.82 -11.19
C ASP A 360 3.59 17.03 -11.99
N PHE A 361 3.34 16.81 -13.27
CA PHE A 361 4.23 16.02 -14.14
C PHE A 361 5.55 16.71 -14.48
N LYS A 362 5.75 17.97 -14.08
CA LYS A 362 7.06 18.65 -14.17
C LYS A 362 8.10 17.91 -13.34
N ASP A 363 7.69 17.29 -12.23
CA ASP A 363 8.60 16.51 -11.38
C ASP A 363 9.20 15.30 -12.14
N LEU A 364 8.44 14.68 -13.06
CA LEU A 364 8.91 13.53 -13.83
C LEU A 364 9.84 13.92 -14.99
N LYS A 365 9.82 15.19 -15.42
CA LYS A 365 10.51 15.64 -16.63
C LYS A 365 12.01 15.32 -16.64
N GLN A 366 12.70 15.58 -15.53
CA GLN A 366 14.13 15.34 -15.44
C GLN A 366 14.50 13.85 -15.66
N SER A 367 13.75 12.94 -15.06
CA SER A 367 13.95 11.50 -15.20
C SER A 367 13.65 11.04 -16.64
N VAL A 368 12.62 11.61 -17.27
CA VAL A 368 12.26 11.31 -18.67
C VAL A 368 13.38 11.80 -19.60
N ASP A 369 13.86 13.03 -19.45
CA ASP A 369 14.95 13.59 -20.29
C ASP A 369 16.24 12.74 -20.23
N HIS A 370 16.50 12.14 -19.07
CA HIS A 370 17.72 11.37 -18.84
C HIS A 370 17.63 9.91 -19.34
N CYS A 371 16.50 9.23 -19.07
CA CYS A 371 16.39 7.78 -19.21
C CYS A 371 15.52 7.32 -20.38
N VAL A 372 14.67 8.21 -20.95
CA VAL A 372 13.63 7.80 -21.90
C VAL A 372 13.99 8.21 -23.33
N LYS A 373 13.90 7.24 -24.25
CA LYS A 373 14.07 7.44 -25.68
C LYS A 373 12.83 8.05 -26.32
N GLN A 374 11.65 7.58 -25.92
CA GLN A 374 10.36 8.03 -26.42
C GLN A 374 9.28 7.86 -25.36
N VAL A 375 8.35 8.82 -25.26
CA VAL A 375 7.15 8.74 -24.42
C VAL A 375 5.92 8.60 -25.32
N PHE A 376 5.05 7.63 -25.03
CA PHE A 376 3.70 7.52 -25.57
C PHE A 376 2.70 7.80 -24.43
N ILE A 377 1.81 8.77 -24.66
CA ILE A 377 0.92 9.29 -23.62
C ILE A 377 -0.53 9.00 -24.00
N PHE A 378 -1.28 8.35 -23.11
CA PHE A 378 -2.68 7.96 -23.35
C PHE A 378 -3.59 8.28 -22.17
N GLY A 379 -4.90 8.10 -22.35
CA GLY A 379 -5.90 8.23 -21.28
C GLY A 379 -6.41 9.65 -21.05
N GLN A 380 -7.18 9.80 -19.97
CA GLN A 380 -7.96 11.00 -19.67
C GLN A 380 -7.11 12.25 -19.56
N ASP A 381 -6.02 12.20 -18.81
CA ASP A 381 -5.20 13.37 -18.47
C ASP A 381 -3.95 13.50 -19.37
N LYS A 382 -4.00 12.93 -20.59
CA LYS A 382 -2.87 12.93 -21.53
C LYS A 382 -2.34 14.34 -21.85
N ASN A 383 -3.19 15.35 -21.95
CA ASN A 383 -2.77 16.73 -22.23
C ASN A 383 -2.01 17.33 -21.03
N LEU A 384 -2.48 17.09 -19.81
CA LEU A 384 -1.80 17.54 -18.59
C LEU A 384 -0.40 16.91 -18.46
N ILE A 385 -0.27 15.62 -18.79
CA ILE A 385 1.03 14.93 -18.81
C ILE A 385 1.95 15.54 -19.85
N PHE A 386 1.45 15.77 -21.06
CA PHE A 386 2.20 16.34 -22.16
C PHE A 386 2.73 17.74 -21.86
N GLU A 387 1.88 18.62 -21.29
CA GLU A 387 2.28 19.95 -20.82
C GLU A 387 3.32 19.88 -19.70
N GLY A 388 3.12 19.03 -18.70
CA GLY A 388 4.05 18.85 -17.59
C GLY A 388 5.43 18.35 -18.02
N LEU A 389 5.49 17.51 -19.06
CA LEU A 389 6.74 17.07 -19.67
C LEU A 389 7.37 18.08 -20.65
N GLY A 390 6.82 19.31 -20.75
CA GLY A 390 7.33 20.34 -21.66
C GLY A 390 7.06 20.04 -23.13
N HIS A 391 5.91 19.48 -23.42
CA HIS A 391 5.42 19.11 -24.76
C HIS A 391 6.25 17.98 -25.41
N GLN A 392 6.77 17.07 -24.59
CA GLN A 392 7.48 15.88 -25.06
C GLN A 392 6.55 14.66 -25.09
N GLY A 393 6.64 13.88 -26.15
CA GLY A 393 5.90 12.62 -26.30
C GLY A 393 4.87 12.66 -27.45
N VAL A 394 4.19 11.54 -27.64
CA VAL A 394 3.14 11.36 -28.64
C VAL A 394 1.82 11.09 -27.94
N LEU A 395 0.81 11.90 -28.23
CA LEU A 395 -0.53 11.76 -27.66
C LEU A 395 -1.32 10.68 -28.44
N LEU A 396 -1.84 9.70 -27.69
CA LEU A 396 -2.61 8.58 -28.20
C LEU A 396 -3.96 8.48 -27.46
N ASN A 397 -4.87 7.63 -27.96
CA ASN A 397 -6.19 7.53 -27.34
C ASN A 397 -6.24 6.48 -26.23
N ASN A 398 -5.51 5.37 -26.40
CA ASN A 398 -5.59 4.25 -25.48
C ASN A 398 -4.28 3.49 -25.39
N LEU A 399 -4.21 2.56 -24.42
CA LEU A 399 -3.03 1.71 -24.20
C LEU A 399 -2.69 0.84 -25.39
N LYS A 400 -3.69 0.33 -26.16
CA LYS A 400 -3.42 -0.52 -27.31
C LYS A 400 -2.62 0.22 -28.38
N GLU A 401 -3.04 1.45 -28.71
CA GLU A 401 -2.31 2.32 -29.64
C GLU A 401 -0.88 2.59 -29.16
N ALA A 402 -0.69 2.80 -27.84
CA ALA A 402 0.64 3.03 -27.27
C ALA A 402 1.56 1.80 -27.41
N VAL A 403 1.03 0.61 -27.21
CA VAL A 403 1.78 -0.65 -27.41
C VAL A 403 2.14 -0.85 -28.89
N ASP A 404 1.20 -0.60 -29.81
CA ASP A 404 1.45 -0.75 -31.24
C ASP A 404 2.52 0.21 -31.75
N GLN A 405 2.47 1.48 -31.34
CA GLN A 405 3.47 2.48 -31.70
C GLN A 405 4.84 2.18 -31.08
N ALA A 406 4.86 1.69 -29.84
CA ALA A 406 6.09 1.26 -29.19
C ALA A 406 6.74 0.09 -29.92
N TYR A 407 5.96 -0.89 -30.36
CA TYR A 407 6.46 -2.02 -31.15
C TYR A 407 7.09 -1.60 -32.49
N LEU A 408 6.46 -0.66 -33.18
CA LEU A 408 6.97 -0.15 -34.47
C LEU A 408 8.28 0.65 -34.33
N LEU A 409 8.46 1.31 -33.18
CA LEU A 409 9.64 2.18 -32.92
C LEU A 409 10.82 1.43 -32.29
N ALA A 410 10.53 0.36 -31.52
CA ALA A 410 11.52 -0.31 -30.69
C ALA A 410 12.61 -0.99 -31.54
N GLN A 411 13.84 -0.93 -31.04
CA GLN A 411 15.01 -1.55 -31.64
C GLN A 411 15.63 -2.56 -30.67
N PRO A 412 16.41 -3.53 -31.15
CA PRO A 412 17.11 -4.49 -30.29
C PRO A 412 17.89 -3.79 -29.17
N GLY A 413 17.66 -4.21 -27.92
CA GLY A 413 18.23 -3.61 -26.72
C GLY A 413 17.34 -2.56 -26.05
N ASP A 414 16.24 -2.14 -26.66
CA ASP A 414 15.26 -1.24 -26.04
C ASP A 414 14.39 -1.98 -25.01
N ILE A 415 13.78 -1.18 -24.13
CA ILE A 415 12.81 -1.62 -23.12
C ILE A 415 11.51 -0.85 -23.33
N VAL A 416 10.42 -1.55 -23.64
CA VAL A 416 9.05 -0.99 -23.61
C VAL A 416 8.51 -1.15 -22.19
N LEU A 417 8.35 -0.04 -21.49
CA LEU A 417 7.96 0.02 -20.08
C LEU A 417 6.56 0.62 -19.94
N LEU A 418 5.59 -0.17 -19.49
CA LEU A 418 4.32 0.34 -18.98
C LEU A 418 4.53 0.77 -17.52
N SER A 419 4.78 2.06 -17.26
CA SER A 419 4.85 2.62 -15.91
C SER A 419 4.08 3.96 -15.91
N PRO A 420 2.74 3.89 -15.74
CA PRO A 420 1.81 4.92 -16.21
C PRO A 420 1.80 6.22 -15.41
N ALA A 421 2.36 6.28 -14.21
CA ALA A 421 2.29 7.40 -13.26
C ALA A 421 0.86 7.82 -12.84
N CYS A 422 -0.17 7.17 -13.36
CA CYS A 422 -1.58 7.52 -13.24
C CYS A 422 -2.45 6.36 -12.77
N ALA A 423 -3.58 6.66 -12.13
CA ALA A 423 -4.64 5.66 -11.93
C ALA A 423 -5.19 5.20 -13.28
N SER A 424 -5.82 4.03 -13.29
CA SER A 424 -6.32 3.36 -14.51
C SER A 424 -7.83 3.51 -14.73
N LEU A 425 -8.52 4.20 -13.81
CA LEU A 425 -9.98 4.17 -13.69
C LEU A 425 -10.74 4.89 -14.82
N ASP A 426 -10.02 5.56 -15.71
CA ASP A 426 -10.55 6.17 -16.92
C ASP A 426 -10.83 5.15 -18.05
N GLN A 427 -10.03 4.09 -18.17
CA GLN A 427 -10.13 3.09 -19.23
C GLN A 427 -10.25 1.64 -18.71
N PHE A 428 -9.97 1.38 -17.43
CA PHE A 428 -9.93 0.06 -16.83
C PHE A 428 -10.57 0.07 -15.44
N LYS A 429 -11.07 -1.07 -14.97
CA LYS A 429 -11.64 -1.21 -13.62
C LYS A 429 -10.61 -0.98 -12.52
N ASN A 430 -9.37 -1.37 -12.77
CA ASN A 430 -8.25 -1.25 -11.85
C ASN A 430 -6.92 -1.39 -12.60
N TYR A 431 -5.80 -1.25 -11.88
CA TYR A 431 -4.46 -1.38 -12.47
C TYR A 431 -4.14 -2.83 -12.88
N GLU A 432 -4.75 -3.81 -12.25
CA GLU A 432 -4.59 -5.23 -12.59
C GLU A 432 -5.13 -5.50 -14.00
N GLU A 433 -6.33 -5.00 -14.31
CA GLU A 433 -6.91 -5.12 -15.64
C GLU A 433 -6.07 -4.39 -16.70
N ARG A 434 -5.56 -3.18 -16.39
CA ARG A 434 -4.66 -2.47 -17.29
C ARG A 434 -3.40 -3.28 -17.59
N GLY A 435 -2.77 -3.85 -16.58
CA GLY A 435 -1.59 -4.69 -16.74
C GLY A 435 -1.88 -5.98 -17.50
N ALA A 436 -3.01 -6.64 -17.22
CA ALA A 436 -3.46 -7.82 -17.97
C ALA A 436 -3.70 -7.50 -19.45
N CYS A 437 -4.34 -6.35 -19.76
CA CYS A 437 -4.51 -5.89 -21.14
C CYS A 437 -3.15 -5.63 -21.83
N PHE A 438 -2.20 -4.97 -21.14
CA PHE A 438 -0.85 -4.78 -21.67
C PHE A 438 -0.19 -6.11 -22.03
N LYS A 439 -0.21 -7.10 -21.14
CA LYS A 439 0.34 -8.44 -21.38
C LYS A 439 -0.31 -9.09 -22.60
N ASN A 440 -1.63 -9.03 -22.72
CA ASN A 440 -2.37 -9.59 -23.84
C ASN A 440 -2.01 -8.89 -25.15
N TYR A 441 -1.88 -7.56 -25.18
CA TYR A 441 -1.50 -6.81 -26.38
C TYR A 441 -0.08 -7.18 -26.82
N VAL A 442 0.87 -7.23 -25.90
CA VAL A 442 2.26 -7.61 -26.18
C VAL A 442 2.36 -9.04 -26.68
N GLN A 443 1.65 -9.99 -26.07
CA GLN A 443 1.61 -11.39 -26.54
C GLN A 443 1.00 -11.54 -27.95
N GLY A 444 0.10 -10.63 -28.32
CA GLY A 444 -0.47 -10.56 -29.65
C GLY A 444 0.52 -10.09 -30.73
N LEU A 445 1.59 -9.36 -30.36
CA LEU A 445 2.63 -8.89 -31.28
C LEU A 445 3.60 -10.01 -31.73
N ALA A 446 3.69 -11.07 -30.95
CA ALA A 446 4.59 -12.22 -31.24
C ALA A 446 3.97 -13.25 -32.22
N LYS A 447 2.75 -13.02 -32.67
CA LYS A 447 2.03 -13.85 -33.63
C LYS A 447 2.09 -13.24 -35.01
#